data_f9a12a6acef31adacc32883db245a8be
#
_entry.id   f9a12a6acef31adacc32883db245a8be
#
_cell.length_a   1.000
_cell.length_b   1.000
_cell.length_c   1.000
_cell.angle_alpha   90.00
_cell.angle_beta   90.00
_cell.angle_gamma   90.00
#
_symmetry.space_group_name_H-M   'P 1'
#
loop_
_entity.id
_entity.type
_entity.pdbx_description
1 polymer ?
#
loop_
_entity_poly.entity_id
_entity_poly.type
_entity_poly.pdbx_seq_one_letter_code
_entity_poly.pdbx_strand_id
1 'polypeptide(L)'
;MTIILDMGGVLMNHNMPECITRFISILGEEKMKTVLGLASNGEGTTGSLMEQYECGNISTENLVNTILKHAKEGTTREEIIAAWNTMHGGIPAERLKHIQQWKDAGHRLFLLSNNNELHWEDIFTHYDMSMFEHCFASHLLHISKPDPRIYQFVDNQLRTWNCETPFHFVDDIAINRLTAEQLGWQTYETIYEININK
;
A
#
# COMPACT_ATOMS: atom_id res chain seq x y z
N MET A 1 -19.39 8.40 -10.28
CA MET A 1 -17.99 8.14 -10.68
C MET A 1 -17.47 6.90 -9.98
N THR A 2 -16.50 6.24 -10.57
CA THR A 2 -15.74 5.13 -9.97
C THR A 2 -14.37 5.65 -9.57
N ILE A 3 -14.05 5.64 -8.27
CA ILE A 3 -12.83 6.22 -7.72
C ILE A 3 -12.00 5.10 -7.08
N ILE A 4 -10.75 5.03 -7.47
CA ILE A 4 -9.76 4.06 -6.98
C ILE A 4 -8.69 4.84 -6.23
N LEU A 5 -8.39 4.46 -4.99
CA LEU A 5 -7.41 5.13 -4.16
C LEU A 5 -6.21 4.23 -3.90
N ASP A 6 -5.02 4.78 -3.94
CA ASP A 6 -3.91 4.18 -3.21
C ASP A 6 -4.13 4.34 -1.70
N MET A 7 -3.43 3.52 -0.94
CA MET A 7 -3.49 3.57 0.52
C MET A 7 -2.37 4.43 1.09
N GLY A 8 -1.13 4.05 0.88
CA GLY A 8 0.02 4.76 1.38
C GLY A 8 0.22 6.13 0.70
N GLY A 9 0.54 7.18 1.45
CA GLY A 9 0.68 8.53 0.89
C GLY A 9 -0.66 9.21 0.55
N VAL A 10 -1.67 8.46 0.11
CA VAL A 10 -3.00 8.98 -0.27
C VAL A 10 -3.99 8.91 0.88
N LEU A 11 -4.38 7.71 1.30
CA LEU A 11 -5.33 7.52 2.40
C LEU A 11 -4.62 7.56 3.76
N MET A 12 -3.53 6.85 3.88
CA MET A 12 -2.75 6.65 5.10
C MET A 12 -1.40 7.37 5.01
N ASN A 13 -0.94 7.95 6.11
CA ASN A 13 0.40 8.49 6.19
C ASN A 13 1.44 7.36 6.27
N HIS A 14 2.65 7.63 5.79
CA HIS A 14 3.81 6.80 6.05
C HIS A 14 4.56 7.28 7.30
N ASN A 15 5.14 6.34 8.03
CA ASN A 15 6.05 6.60 9.15
C ASN A 15 7.37 5.84 8.95
N MET A 16 7.92 5.95 7.75
CA MET A 16 9.17 5.29 7.37
C MET A 16 10.34 5.58 8.31
N PRO A 17 10.54 6.82 8.84
CA PRO A 17 11.64 7.10 9.75
C PRO A 17 11.62 6.26 11.04
N GLU A 18 10.45 6.03 11.62
CA GLU A 18 10.33 5.17 12.82
C GLU A 18 10.63 3.71 12.48
N CYS A 19 10.10 3.20 11.38
CA CYS A 19 10.36 1.85 10.91
C CYS A 19 11.86 1.63 10.69
N ILE A 20 12.55 2.53 9.98
CA ILE A 20 13.99 2.49 9.75
C ILE A 20 14.76 2.47 11.08
N THR A 21 14.39 3.37 12.01
CA THR A 21 15.04 3.44 13.33
C THR A 21 14.92 2.14 14.09
N ARG A 22 13.77 1.50 14.10
CA ARG A 22 13.55 0.22 14.75
C ARG A 22 14.34 -0.91 14.09
N PHE A 23 14.35 -0.98 12.77
CA PHE A 23 15.14 -1.99 12.06
C PHE A 23 16.65 -1.79 12.19
N ILE A 24 17.14 -0.56 12.26
CA ILE A 24 18.54 -0.29 12.62
C ILE A 24 18.83 -0.82 14.02
N SER A 25 17.93 -0.67 14.97
CA SER A 25 18.11 -1.21 16.32
C SER A 25 18.16 -2.74 16.34
N ILE A 26 17.38 -3.41 15.50
CA ILE A 26 17.28 -4.88 15.37
C ILE A 26 18.46 -5.46 14.58
N LEU A 27 18.75 -4.92 13.43
CA LEU A 27 19.70 -5.46 12.45
C LEU A 27 21.06 -4.77 12.44
N GLY A 28 21.11 -3.49 12.80
CA GLY A 28 22.18 -2.57 12.44
C GLY A 28 22.00 -2.01 11.02
N GLU A 29 22.58 -0.85 10.77
CA GLU A 29 22.33 -0.10 9.52
C GLU A 29 22.72 -0.87 8.25
N GLU A 30 23.87 -1.52 8.25
CA GLU A 30 24.38 -2.25 7.08
C GLU A 30 23.49 -3.47 6.73
N LYS A 31 23.10 -4.26 7.74
CA LYS A 31 22.25 -5.41 7.56
C LYS A 31 20.81 -5.02 7.21
N MET A 32 20.33 -3.91 7.75
CA MET A 32 19.02 -3.40 7.35
C MET A 32 18.95 -3.16 5.83
N LYS A 33 19.96 -2.49 5.26
CA LYS A 33 20.02 -2.24 3.81
C LYS A 33 20.14 -3.54 3.00
N THR A 34 20.98 -4.47 3.43
CA THR A 34 21.25 -5.69 2.67
C THR A 34 20.18 -6.76 2.81
N VAL A 35 19.54 -6.88 3.98
CA VAL A 35 18.52 -7.91 4.26
C VAL A 35 17.14 -7.46 3.79
N LEU A 36 16.73 -6.25 4.18
CA LEU A 36 15.40 -5.73 3.80
C LEU A 36 15.37 -5.13 2.40
N GLY A 37 16.52 -4.70 1.88
CA GLY A 37 16.59 -3.94 0.63
C GLY A 37 16.06 -2.52 0.78
N LEU A 38 16.09 -1.99 2.01
CA LEU A 38 15.71 -0.61 2.30
C LEU A 38 16.96 0.25 2.34
N ALA A 39 17.02 1.26 1.48
CA ALA A 39 17.99 2.33 1.62
C ALA A 39 17.65 3.25 2.81
N SER A 40 18.64 4.01 3.28
CA SER A 40 18.45 4.95 4.40
C SER A 40 17.45 6.08 4.12
N ASN A 41 17.10 6.30 2.87
CA ASN A 41 16.03 7.21 2.42
C ASN A 41 14.66 6.53 2.30
N GLY A 42 14.53 5.25 2.64
CA GLY A 42 13.28 4.49 2.55
C GLY A 42 12.98 3.90 1.17
N GLU A 43 13.87 4.08 0.19
CA GLU A 43 13.69 3.46 -1.13
C GLU A 43 14.01 1.96 -1.09
N GLY A 44 13.10 1.13 -1.61
CA GLY A 44 13.31 -0.30 -1.79
C GLY A 44 14.13 -0.61 -3.04
N THR A 45 14.84 -1.73 -3.02
CA THR A 45 15.56 -2.27 -4.18
C THR A 45 14.76 -3.40 -4.83
N THR A 46 14.79 -3.46 -6.17
CA THR A 46 14.12 -4.51 -6.94
C THR A 46 14.62 -5.90 -6.53
N GLY A 47 13.69 -6.83 -6.31
CA GLY A 47 13.98 -8.20 -5.86
C GLY A 47 14.30 -8.29 -4.36
N SER A 48 14.15 -7.20 -3.62
CA SER A 48 14.38 -7.16 -2.18
C SER A 48 13.42 -8.06 -1.40
N LEU A 49 13.77 -8.38 -0.15
CA LEU A 49 12.90 -9.12 0.75
C LEU A 49 11.55 -8.40 0.95
N MET A 50 11.60 -7.08 1.02
CA MET A 50 10.41 -6.23 1.13
C MET A 50 9.50 -6.36 -0.10
N GLU A 51 10.05 -6.19 -1.30
CA GLU A 51 9.27 -6.31 -2.54
C GLU A 51 8.67 -7.72 -2.71
N GLN A 52 9.44 -8.78 -2.40
CA GLN A 52 8.93 -10.15 -2.46
C GLN A 52 7.76 -10.36 -1.49
N TYR A 53 7.79 -9.74 -0.31
CA TYR A 53 6.72 -9.81 0.65
C TYR A 53 5.51 -8.98 0.23
N GLU A 54 5.70 -7.79 -0.31
CA GLU A 54 4.63 -6.94 -0.87
C GLU A 54 3.95 -7.57 -2.09
N CYS A 55 4.67 -8.41 -2.84
CA CYS A 55 4.08 -9.20 -3.93
C CYS A 55 3.50 -10.55 -3.45
N GLY A 56 3.52 -10.86 -2.15
CA GLY A 56 3.01 -12.13 -1.62
C GLY A 56 3.82 -13.36 -2.07
N ASN A 57 5.06 -13.17 -2.55
CA ASN A 57 5.93 -14.26 -2.99
C ASN A 57 6.58 -15.02 -1.82
N ILE A 58 6.58 -14.41 -0.65
CA ILE A 58 7.03 -15.02 0.61
C ILE A 58 5.98 -14.80 1.69
N SER A 59 5.84 -15.76 2.60
CA SER A 59 4.93 -15.66 3.76
C SER A 59 5.52 -14.76 4.86
N THR A 60 4.66 -14.27 5.76
CA THR A 60 5.06 -13.58 6.99
C THR A 60 6.07 -14.40 7.81
N GLU A 61 5.89 -15.70 7.88
CA GLU A 61 6.83 -16.57 8.59
C GLU A 61 8.22 -16.56 7.94
N ASN A 62 8.29 -16.64 6.62
CA ASN A 62 9.55 -16.59 5.88
C ASN A 62 10.24 -15.23 6.01
N LEU A 63 9.47 -14.13 5.95
CA LEU A 63 9.98 -12.78 6.20
C LEU A 63 10.63 -12.71 7.59
N VAL A 64 9.87 -13.03 8.63
CA VAL A 64 10.33 -12.93 10.03
C VAL A 64 11.53 -13.85 10.29
N ASN A 65 11.49 -15.11 9.82
CA ASN A 65 12.59 -16.03 9.99
C ASN A 65 13.87 -15.56 9.26
N THR A 66 13.72 -14.91 8.10
CA THR A 66 14.87 -14.33 7.40
C THR A 66 15.46 -13.17 8.17
N ILE A 67 14.63 -12.29 8.72
CA ILE A 67 15.10 -11.16 9.54
C ILE A 67 15.78 -11.68 10.83
N LEU A 68 15.19 -12.66 11.53
CA LEU A 68 15.74 -13.25 12.75
C LEU A 68 17.15 -13.83 12.58
N LYS A 69 17.45 -14.45 11.44
CA LYS A 69 18.79 -14.99 11.13
C LYS A 69 19.90 -13.92 11.13
N HIS A 70 19.52 -12.68 10.91
CA HIS A 70 20.45 -11.55 10.81
C HIS A 70 20.34 -10.58 11.99
N ALA A 71 19.29 -10.71 12.81
CA ALA A 71 19.01 -9.85 13.95
C ALA A 71 20.02 -10.02 15.07
N LYS A 72 20.06 -9.05 15.96
CA LYS A 72 20.81 -9.14 17.21
C LYS A 72 20.27 -10.26 18.09
N GLU A 73 21.15 -10.87 18.87
CA GLU A 73 20.77 -11.89 19.84
C GLU A 73 19.67 -11.38 20.80
N GLY A 74 18.68 -12.23 21.06
CA GLY A 74 17.55 -11.91 21.92
C GLY A 74 16.39 -11.18 21.22
N THR A 75 16.52 -10.82 19.94
CA THR A 75 15.39 -10.24 19.15
C THR A 75 14.27 -11.27 19.01
N THR A 76 13.04 -10.84 19.28
CA THR A 76 11.85 -11.69 19.16
C THR A 76 11.10 -11.47 17.85
N ARG A 77 10.23 -12.42 17.52
CA ARG A 77 9.28 -12.33 16.39
C ARG A 77 8.38 -11.11 16.53
N GLU A 78 7.87 -10.89 17.73
CA GLU A 78 6.94 -9.81 18.08
C GLU A 78 7.58 -8.44 17.88
N GLU A 79 8.87 -8.31 18.23
CA GLU A 79 9.62 -7.06 18.01
C GLU A 79 9.78 -6.75 16.51
N ILE A 80 10.00 -7.75 15.67
CA ILE A 80 10.09 -7.58 14.22
C ILE A 80 8.74 -7.16 13.64
N ILE A 81 7.65 -7.83 14.02
CA ILE A 81 6.30 -7.48 13.56
C ILE A 81 5.92 -6.07 14.01
N ALA A 82 6.20 -5.73 15.27
CA ALA A 82 5.95 -4.40 15.79
C ALA A 82 6.76 -3.33 15.06
N ALA A 83 8.04 -3.61 14.74
CA ALA A 83 8.86 -2.71 13.95
C ALA A 83 8.31 -2.53 12.51
N TRP A 84 7.86 -3.63 11.89
CA TRP A 84 7.26 -3.61 10.55
C TRP A 84 6.00 -2.73 10.50
N ASN A 85 5.09 -2.93 11.46
CA ASN A 85 3.83 -2.19 11.52
C ASN A 85 4.00 -0.70 11.87
N THR A 86 5.16 -0.25 12.34
CA THR A 86 5.43 1.18 12.50
C THR A 86 5.56 1.96 11.19
N MET A 87 5.63 1.26 10.04
CA MET A 87 5.65 1.91 8.73
C MET A 87 4.37 2.72 8.47
N HIS A 88 3.27 2.37 9.13
CA HIS A 88 2.03 3.12 9.06
C HIS A 88 2.06 4.36 9.96
N GLY A 89 1.65 5.49 9.39
CA GLY A 89 1.44 6.74 10.13
C GLY A 89 -0.02 7.00 10.51
N GLY A 90 -0.91 6.01 10.29
CA GLY A 90 -2.34 6.14 10.55
C GLY A 90 -3.11 6.88 9.45
N ILE A 91 -4.44 6.80 9.51
CA ILE A 91 -5.35 7.48 8.57
C ILE A 91 -5.86 8.77 9.23
N PRO A 92 -5.55 9.96 8.67
CA PRO A 92 -6.07 11.22 9.18
C PRO A 92 -7.60 11.28 9.11
N ALA A 93 -8.25 11.73 10.19
CA ALA A 93 -9.72 11.79 10.27
C ALA A 93 -10.35 12.67 9.17
N GLU A 94 -9.67 13.75 8.77
CA GLU A 94 -10.12 14.61 7.68
C GLU A 94 -10.14 13.89 6.32
N ARG A 95 -9.20 12.97 6.06
CA ARG A 95 -9.20 12.16 4.83
C ARG A 95 -10.39 11.20 4.82
N LEU A 96 -10.63 10.50 5.93
CA LEU A 96 -11.81 9.62 6.06
C LEU A 96 -13.10 10.40 5.85
N LYS A 97 -13.23 11.58 6.48
CA LYS A 97 -14.39 12.45 6.29
C LYS A 97 -14.57 12.89 4.85
N HIS A 98 -13.48 13.24 4.16
CA HIS A 98 -13.52 13.65 2.76
C HIS A 98 -14.00 12.50 1.83
N ILE A 99 -13.46 11.31 2.04
CA ILE A 99 -13.83 10.12 1.25
C ILE A 99 -15.27 9.67 1.57
N GLN A 100 -15.70 9.80 2.84
CA GLN A 100 -17.10 9.54 3.21
C GLN A 100 -18.08 10.44 2.45
N GLN A 101 -17.74 11.70 2.22
CA GLN A 101 -18.57 12.59 1.39
C GLN A 101 -18.72 12.08 -0.05
N TRP A 102 -17.70 11.44 -0.62
CA TRP A 102 -17.82 10.82 -1.94
C TRP A 102 -18.76 9.61 -1.92
N LYS A 103 -18.64 8.78 -0.86
CA LYS A 103 -19.55 7.64 -0.65
C LYS A 103 -21.00 8.11 -0.52
N ASP A 104 -21.24 9.15 0.30
CA ASP A 104 -22.58 9.72 0.53
C ASP A 104 -23.18 10.36 -0.74
N ALA A 105 -22.31 10.89 -1.62
CA ALA A 105 -22.71 11.40 -2.94
C ALA A 105 -22.96 10.28 -3.99
N GLY A 106 -22.87 9.01 -3.59
CA GLY A 106 -23.15 7.86 -4.44
C GLY A 106 -22.00 7.44 -5.35
N HIS A 107 -20.78 7.87 -5.08
CA HIS A 107 -19.61 7.39 -5.81
C HIS A 107 -19.18 6.01 -5.33
N ARG A 108 -18.70 5.18 -6.25
CA ARG A 108 -18.17 3.84 -5.97
C ARG A 108 -16.69 3.94 -5.64
N LEU A 109 -16.30 3.42 -4.47
CA LEU A 109 -14.95 3.55 -3.94
C LEU A 109 -14.24 2.21 -3.90
N PHE A 110 -13.00 2.20 -4.37
CA PHE A 110 -12.12 1.04 -4.40
C PHE A 110 -10.73 1.40 -3.88
N LEU A 111 -9.99 0.40 -3.40
CA LEU A 111 -8.55 0.54 -3.11
C LEU A 111 -7.72 -0.26 -4.09
N LEU A 112 -6.54 0.26 -4.44
CA LEU A 112 -5.49 -0.45 -5.17
C LEU A 112 -4.13 -0.10 -4.54
N SER A 113 -3.63 -1.00 -3.68
CA SER A 113 -2.44 -0.75 -2.86
C SER A 113 -1.34 -1.79 -3.07
N ASN A 114 -0.09 -1.31 -3.16
CA ASN A 114 1.05 -2.17 -2.87
C ASN A 114 1.10 -2.36 -1.35
N ASN A 115 0.87 -3.60 -0.91
CA ASN A 115 0.70 -3.90 0.51
C ASN A 115 1.13 -5.34 0.80
N ASN A 116 1.19 -5.71 2.06
CA ASN A 116 1.60 -7.03 2.51
C ASN A 116 0.66 -7.55 3.61
N GLU A 117 0.78 -8.82 3.92
CA GLU A 117 -0.12 -9.52 4.86
C GLU A 117 -0.17 -8.84 6.24
N LEU A 118 0.98 -8.51 6.85
CA LEU A 118 1.03 -7.87 8.18
C LEU A 118 0.35 -6.50 8.20
N HIS A 119 0.68 -5.65 7.23
CA HIS A 119 0.07 -4.33 7.13
C HIS A 119 -1.42 -4.42 6.81
N TRP A 120 -1.81 -5.37 5.96
CA TRP A 120 -3.21 -5.59 5.59
C TRP A 120 -4.05 -5.99 6.80
N GLU A 121 -3.60 -6.98 7.57
CA GLU A 121 -4.27 -7.41 8.81
C GLU A 121 -4.35 -6.29 9.84
N ASP A 122 -3.26 -5.55 10.04
CA ASP A 122 -3.20 -4.43 10.99
C ASP A 122 -4.21 -3.33 10.62
N ILE A 123 -4.24 -2.92 9.35
CA ILE A 123 -5.15 -1.89 8.85
C ILE A 123 -6.61 -2.31 9.02
N PHE A 124 -6.98 -3.50 8.57
CA PHE A 124 -8.36 -3.99 8.64
C PHE A 124 -8.82 -4.33 10.07
N THR A 125 -7.89 -4.48 11.01
CA THR A 125 -8.19 -4.62 12.44
C THR A 125 -8.49 -3.29 13.11
N HIS A 126 -7.81 -2.20 12.69
CA HIS A 126 -7.89 -0.91 13.38
C HIS A 126 -8.77 0.13 12.67
N TYR A 127 -9.09 -0.06 11.38
CA TYR A 127 -9.86 0.89 10.59
C TYR A 127 -11.07 0.24 9.94
N ASP A 128 -12.22 0.92 9.98
CA ASP A 128 -13.39 0.52 9.20
C ASP A 128 -13.20 0.86 7.72
N MET A 129 -12.96 -0.19 6.92
CA MET A 129 -12.77 -0.09 5.47
C MET A 129 -14.06 -0.36 4.69
N SER A 130 -15.22 -0.45 5.35
CA SER A 130 -16.52 -0.78 4.73
C SER A 130 -17.03 0.26 3.73
N MET A 131 -16.42 1.45 3.70
CA MET A 131 -16.71 2.45 2.67
C MET A 131 -16.26 2.01 1.28
N PHE A 132 -15.26 1.14 1.17
CA PHE A 132 -14.77 0.61 -0.10
C PHE A 132 -15.56 -0.64 -0.50
N GLU A 133 -16.00 -0.69 -1.77
CA GLU A 133 -16.71 -1.87 -2.30
C GLU A 133 -15.76 -3.06 -2.47
N HIS A 134 -14.50 -2.78 -2.80
CA HIS A 134 -13.45 -3.79 -2.85
C HIS A 134 -12.07 -3.15 -2.65
N CYS A 135 -11.16 -3.94 -2.09
CA CYS A 135 -9.78 -3.54 -1.83
C CYS A 135 -8.84 -4.52 -2.53
N PHE A 136 -8.14 -4.03 -3.56
CA PHE A 136 -7.11 -4.79 -4.27
C PHE A 136 -5.76 -4.57 -3.60
N ALA A 137 -5.02 -5.65 -3.36
CA ALA A 137 -3.70 -5.60 -2.77
C ALA A 137 -2.69 -6.43 -3.56
N SER A 138 -1.48 -5.92 -3.71
CA SER A 138 -0.42 -6.56 -4.48
C SER A 138 -0.10 -7.96 -3.99
N HIS A 139 -0.03 -8.19 -2.68
CA HIS A 139 0.25 -9.51 -2.10
C HIS A 139 -0.84 -10.56 -2.36
N LEU A 140 -2.09 -10.15 -2.58
CA LEU A 140 -3.19 -11.04 -2.94
C LEU A 140 -3.22 -11.34 -4.44
N LEU A 141 -2.73 -10.41 -5.27
CA LEU A 141 -2.71 -10.51 -6.72
C LEU A 141 -1.37 -11.04 -7.26
N HIS A 142 -0.34 -11.12 -6.43
CA HIS A 142 1.03 -11.45 -6.79
C HIS A 142 1.62 -10.55 -7.90
N ILE A 143 1.16 -9.32 -7.96
CA ILE A 143 1.57 -8.28 -8.90
C ILE A 143 1.50 -6.94 -8.18
N SER A 144 2.53 -6.11 -8.31
CA SER A 144 2.57 -4.77 -7.70
C SER A 144 2.52 -3.66 -8.74
N LYS A 145 1.99 -2.50 -8.37
CA LYS A 145 2.18 -1.26 -9.13
C LYS A 145 3.69 -0.95 -9.20
N PRO A 146 4.24 -0.47 -10.31
CA PRO A 146 3.56 0.02 -11.51
C PRO A 146 3.41 -1.02 -12.65
N ASP A 147 3.48 -2.33 -12.39
CA ASP A 147 3.29 -3.33 -13.45
C ASP A 147 1.92 -3.15 -14.14
N PRO A 148 1.87 -2.97 -15.47
CA PRO A 148 0.60 -2.74 -16.19
C PRO A 148 -0.45 -3.84 -15.97
N ARG A 149 -0.02 -5.07 -15.65
CA ARG A 149 -0.93 -6.21 -15.46
C ARG A 149 -1.86 -6.02 -14.26
N ILE A 150 -1.42 -5.32 -13.19
CA ILE A 150 -2.29 -5.08 -12.03
C ILE A 150 -3.44 -4.12 -12.40
N TYR A 151 -3.14 -3.10 -13.19
CA TYR A 151 -4.17 -2.14 -13.68
C TYR A 151 -5.13 -2.80 -14.64
N GLN A 152 -4.63 -3.64 -15.58
CA GLN A 152 -5.46 -4.42 -16.49
C GLN A 152 -6.41 -5.36 -15.73
N PHE A 153 -5.90 -6.02 -14.68
CA PHE A 153 -6.72 -6.87 -13.83
C PHE A 153 -7.85 -6.07 -13.17
N VAL A 154 -7.52 -4.94 -12.53
CA VAL A 154 -8.49 -4.09 -11.85
C VAL A 154 -9.50 -3.49 -12.85
N ASP A 155 -9.04 -3.00 -14.00
CA ASP A 155 -9.91 -2.48 -15.07
C ASP A 155 -10.95 -3.51 -15.51
N ASN A 156 -10.53 -4.75 -15.76
CA ASN A 156 -11.42 -5.84 -16.13
C ASN A 156 -12.45 -6.17 -15.03
N GLN A 157 -12.02 -6.21 -13.76
CA GLN A 157 -12.92 -6.46 -12.63
C GLN A 157 -13.97 -5.36 -12.51
N LEU A 158 -13.55 -4.11 -12.55
CA LEU A 158 -14.45 -2.95 -12.45
C LEU A 158 -15.47 -2.92 -13.60
N ARG A 159 -15.06 -3.24 -14.82
CA ARG A 159 -15.98 -3.36 -15.97
C ARG A 159 -16.99 -4.51 -15.79
N THR A 160 -16.54 -5.64 -15.26
CA THR A 160 -17.41 -6.78 -14.94
C THR A 160 -18.48 -6.41 -13.89
N TRP A 161 -18.13 -5.51 -12.96
CA TRP A 161 -19.07 -4.99 -11.96
C TRP A 161 -19.89 -3.78 -12.46
N ASN A 162 -19.87 -3.50 -13.78
CA ASN A 162 -20.54 -2.39 -14.41
C ASN A 162 -20.20 -1.03 -13.78
N CYS A 163 -18.93 -0.85 -13.43
CA CYS A 163 -18.43 0.44 -12.96
C CYS A 163 -18.36 1.44 -14.10
N GLU A 164 -18.74 2.68 -13.82
CA GLU A 164 -18.79 3.77 -14.77
C GLU A 164 -17.38 4.28 -15.12
N THR A 165 -17.08 4.45 -16.40
CA THR A 165 -15.81 4.99 -16.91
C THR A 165 -15.93 6.46 -17.30
N PRO A 166 -14.83 7.25 -17.34
CA PRO A 166 -13.47 6.83 -16.99
C PRO A 166 -13.31 6.53 -15.50
N PHE A 167 -12.38 5.65 -15.16
CA PHE A 167 -11.98 5.41 -13.75
C PHE A 167 -11.10 6.55 -13.28
N HIS A 168 -11.29 6.96 -12.02
CA HIS A 168 -10.53 8.03 -11.38
C HIS A 168 -9.57 7.40 -10.38
N PHE A 169 -8.26 7.54 -10.59
CA PHE A 169 -7.23 6.94 -9.77
C PHE A 169 -6.39 7.98 -9.05
N VAL A 170 -6.30 7.85 -7.72
CA VAL A 170 -5.47 8.71 -6.88
C VAL A 170 -4.28 7.91 -6.36
N ASP A 171 -3.07 8.38 -6.67
CA ASP A 171 -1.82 7.73 -6.24
C ASP A 171 -0.73 8.81 -6.17
N ASP A 172 0.03 8.90 -5.09
CA ASP A 172 1.07 9.92 -4.91
C ASP A 172 2.31 9.67 -5.78
N ILE A 173 2.49 8.42 -6.25
CA ILE A 173 3.64 8.01 -7.06
C ILE A 173 3.36 8.24 -8.55
N ALA A 174 4.14 9.12 -9.18
CA ALA A 174 3.95 9.53 -10.57
C ALA A 174 3.97 8.37 -11.57
N ILE A 175 4.87 7.39 -11.42
CA ILE A 175 4.95 6.24 -12.36
C ILE A 175 3.70 5.36 -12.28
N ASN A 176 3.06 5.25 -11.12
CA ASN A 176 1.80 4.53 -10.97
C ASN A 176 0.68 5.23 -11.77
N ARG A 177 0.59 6.56 -11.65
CA ARG A 177 -0.37 7.37 -12.41
C ARG A 177 -0.16 7.25 -13.91
N LEU A 178 1.09 7.41 -14.38
CA LEU A 178 1.42 7.29 -15.80
C LEU A 178 1.05 5.91 -16.39
N THR A 179 1.18 4.84 -15.60
CA THR A 179 0.79 3.50 -16.06
C THR A 179 -0.73 3.37 -16.15
N ALA A 180 -1.47 3.92 -15.21
CA ALA A 180 -2.94 3.93 -15.23
C ALA A 180 -3.50 4.75 -16.41
N GLU A 181 -2.88 5.88 -16.74
CA GLU A 181 -3.24 6.73 -17.88
C GLU A 181 -3.15 6.00 -19.22
N GLN A 182 -2.21 5.05 -19.38
CA GLN A 182 -2.10 4.24 -20.59
C GLN A 182 -3.33 3.35 -20.84
N LEU A 183 -4.13 3.07 -19.80
CA LEU A 183 -5.42 2.37 -19.90
C LEU A 183 -6.61 3.32 -20.00
N GLY A 184 -6.37 4.64 -20.08
CA GLY A 184 -7.41 5.65 -20.18
C GLY A 184 -8.02 6.06 -18.84
N TRP A 185 -7.39 5.75 -17.72
CA TRP A 185 -7.82 6.23 -16.41
C TRP A 185 -7.49 7.72 -16.25
N GLN A 186 -8.31 8.45 -15.53
CA GLN A 186 -8.00 9.81 -15.09
C GLN A 186 -7.25 9.75 -13.78
N THR A 187 -6.11 10.42 -13.67
CA THR A 187 -5.24 10.28 -12.51
C THR A 187 -5.08 11.59 -11.74
N TYR A 188 -4.82 11.47 -10.45
CA TYR A 188 -4.67 12.57 -9.51
C TYR A 188 -3.57 12.22 -8.51
N GLU A 189 -2.84 13.22 -8.03
CA GLU A 189 -1.82 13.03 -7.02
C GLU A 189 -2.42 12.96 -5.61
N THR A 190 -3.48 13.74 -5.38
CA THR A 190 -4.14 13.82 -4.08
C THR A 190 -5.66 13.71 -4.20
N ILE A 191 -6.31 13.26 -3.12
CA ILE A 191 -7.78 13.19 -3.04
C ILE A 191 -8.45 14.56 -3.22
N TYR A 192 -7.74 15.66 -2.97
CA TYR A 192 -8.30 17.01 -3.03
C TYR A 192 -8.40 17.58 -4.44
N GLU A 193 -7.82 16.91 -5.44
CA GLU A 193 -7.91 17.30 -6.85
C GLU A 193 -9.21 16.82 -7.53
N ILE A 194 -9.87 15.81 -6.94
CA ILE A 194 -11.12 15.29 -7.50
C ILE A 194 -12.28 16.23 -7.16
N ASN A 195 -12.92 16.74 -8.19
CA ASN A 195 -14.15 17.53 -8.06
C ASN A 195 -15.38 16.65 -8.30
N ILE A 196 -16.07 16.26 -7.24
CA ILE A 196 -17.27 15.41 -7.30
C ILE A 196 -18.56 16.16 -7.72
N ASN A 197 -18.50 17.47 -7.88
CA ASN A 197 -19.67 18.31 -8.21
C ASN A 197 -19.79 18.62 -9.71
N LYS A 198 -19.05 17.90 -10.56
CA LYS A 198 -19.11 18.08 -12.00
C LYS A 198 -19.85 16.93 -12.68
#